data_030ca88f10a123f549667fffc3a63f4e
#
_entry.id   030ca88f10a123f549667fffc3a63f4e
#
_cell.length_a   1.000
_cell.length_b   1.000
_cell.length_c   1.000
_cell.angle_alpha   90.00
_cell.angle_beta   90.00
_cell.angle_gamma   90.00
#
_symmetry.space_group_name_H-M   'P 1'
#
loop_
_entity.id
_entity.type
_entity.pdbx_description
1 polymer ?
#
loop_
_entity_poly.entity_id
_entity_poly.type
_entity_poly.pdbx_seq_one_letter_code
_entity_poly.pdbx_strand_id
1 'polypeptide(L)'
;MALDSMKEIFDQMERENIPFWEVVLQADMEERQVTRKQSMAKMLITWQAMEDAADTYTGTRKSVSGLVGGDGIKMRQYAMRGAAMSGGYVCDVIAEALSMAESNACMRRIVAAPTAGACGVLPAVLLPLCNYEELTQHQLLEALYVASGIGAVIAHRACISGAAGGCQAEIGTAAAMALVAIKGGTGAQIGHAVAMALKNLMGLICDPVAGLVEVPCVKRNVIGAVDAVSAADMALAGVESRIPVDEVIDAMGDVGRRMPVEFRETALGGLATTPTGQEIKHCMNKKEK
;
A
#
# COMPACT_ATOMS: atom_id res chain seq x y z
N MET A 1 18.82 12.99 8.30
CA MET A 1 18.26 14.09 7.46
C MET A 1 16.80 13.76 7.20
N ALA A 2 15.87 14.67 7.50
CA ALA A 2 14.46 14.42 7.19
C ALA A 2 14.28 14.38 5.66
N LEU A 3 13.46 13.47 5.16
CA LEU A 3 13.09 13.40 3.74
C LEU A 3 11.85 14.29 3.52
N ASP A 4 12.07 15.57 3.25
CA ASP A 4 11.01 16.58 3.27
C ASP A 4 10.24 16.67 1.93
N SER A 5 10.86 16.24 0.82
CA SER A 5 10.22 16.24 -0.50
C SER A 5 10.83 15.18 -1.43
N MET A 6 10.05 14.76 -2.42
CA MET A 6 10.56 13.91 -3.53
C MET A 6 11.64 14.65 -4.32
N LYS A 7 11.46 15.96 -4.50
CA LYS A 7 12.45 16.79 -5.19
C LYS A 7 13.81 16.75 -4.51
N GLU A 8 13.88 16.86 -3.19
CA GLU A 8 15.15 16.77 -2.46
C GLU A 8 15.84 15.43 -2.64
N ILE A 9 15.08 14.33 -2.65
CA ILE A 9 15.63 12.99 -2.93
C ILE A 9 16.19 12.96 -4.35
N PHE A 10 15.48 13.46 -5.35
CA PHE A 10 15.94 13.49 -6.73
C PHE A 10 17.19 14.38 -6.90
N ASP A 11 17.20 15.55 -6.28
CA ASP A 11 18.37 16.45 -6.30
C ASP A 11 19.61 15.77 -5.64
N GLN A 12 19.41 14.98 -4.59
CA GLN A 12 20.50 14.22 -3.97
C GLN A 12 20.97 13.06 -4.84
N MET A 13 20.06 12.31 -5.46
CA MET A 13 20.41 11.27 -6.44
C MET A 13 21.32 11.81 -7.55
N GLU A 14 20.98 12.96 -8.12
CA GLU A 14 21.74 13.60 -9.18
C GLU A 14 23.09 14.11 -8.68
N ARG A 15 23.11 14.83 -7.55
CA ARG A 15 24.33 15.42 -6.97
C ARG A 15 25.36 14.38 -6.59
N GLU A 16 24.92 13.25 -6.02
CA GLU A 16 25.79 12.20 -5.49
C GLU A 16 25.95 11.01 -6.45
N ASN A 17 25.19 11.00 -7.55
CA ASN A 17 25.12 9.91 -8.51
C ASN A 17 24.83 8.55 -7.84
N ILE A 18 23.80 8.54 -6.97
CA ILE A 18 23.35 7.36 -6.25
C ILE A 18 21.86 7.09 -6.54
N PRO A 19 21.39 5.84 -6.43
CA PRO A 19 19.99 5.51 -6.66
C PRO A 19 19.10 5.99 -5.50
N PHE A 20 17.79 6.10 -5.75
CA PHE A 20 16.78 6.54 -4.79
C PHE A 20 16.86 5.78 -3.45
N TRP A 21 16.92 4.46 -3.50
CA TRP A 21 16.98 3.62 -2.30
C TRP A 21 18.20 3.92 -1.42
N GLU A 22 19.32 4.29 -2.05
CA GLU A 22 20.54 4.63 -1.32
C GLU A 22 20.40 5.95 -0.54
N VAL A 23 19.75 6.96 -1.14
CA VAL A 23 19.43 8.22 -0.44
C VAL A 23 18.58 7.92 0.82
N VAL A 24 17.56 7.07 0.68
CA VAL A 24 16.69 6.70 1.80
C VAL A 24 17.43 5.87 2.86
N LEU A 25 18.28 4.95 2.45
CA LEU A 25 19.11 4.17 3.38
C LEU A 25 20.06 5.07 4.17
N GLN A 26 20.68 6.05 3.53
CA GLN A 26 21.56 7.01 4.21
C GLN A 26 20.76 7.84 5.23
N ALA A 27 19.57 8.31 4.87
CA ALA A 27 18.67 9.02 5.78
C ALA A 27 18.27 8.16 6.99
N ASP A 28 17.91 6.87 6.79
CA ASP A 28 17.60 5.94 7.88
C ASP A 28 18.80 5.70 8.80
N MET A 29 19.99 5.56 8.22
CA MET A 29 21.22 5.38 8.99
C MET A 29 21.52 6.59 9.86
N GLU A 30 21.36 7.80 9.31
CA GLU A 30 21.59 9.05 10.02
C GLU A 30 20.55 9.26 11.13
N GLU A 31 19.27 9.13 10.83
CA GLU A 31 18.18 9.35 11.79
C GLU A 31 18.27 8.38 12.98
N ARG A 32 18.51 7.10 12.71
CA ARG A 32 18.54 6.05 13.72
C ARG A 32 19.91 5.84 14.35
N GLN A 33 20.95 6.54 13.88
CA GLN A 33 22.34 6.37 14.33
C GLN A 33 22.81 4.91 14.24
N VAL A 34 22.53 4.24 13.11
CA VAL A 34 22.86 2.84 12.86
C VAL A 34 23.78 2.67 11.66
N THR A 35 24.47 1.54 11.62
CA THR A 35 25.28 1.17 10.46
C THR A 35 24.40 0.64 9.31
N ARG A 36 24.92 0.69 8.07
CA ARG A 36 24.28 0.07 6.89
C ARG A 36 23.84 -1.39 7.17
N LYS A 37 24.72 -2.18 7.75
CA LYS A 37 24.43 -3.58 8.07
C LYS A 37 23.24 -3.72 9.02
N GLN A 38 23.13 -2.85 10.03
CA GLN A 38 22.01 -2.87 10.98
C GLN A 38 20.70 -2.41 10.33
N SER A 39 20.76 -1.36 9.50
CA SER A 39 19.60 -0.88 8.76
C SER A 39 19.06 -1.95 7.80
N MET A 40 19.93 -2.52 6.94
CA MET A 40 19.56 -3.59 6.01
C MET A 40 19.04 -4.84 6.72
N ALA A 41 19.63 -5.24 7.84
CA ALA A 41 19.14 -6.37 8.64
C ALA A 41 17.73 -6.11 9.20
N LYS A 42 17.43 -4.88 9.62
CA LYS A 42 16.09 -4.51 10.07
C LYS A 42 15.07 -4.55 8.93
N MET A 43 15.43 -4.05 7.75
CA MET A 43 14.56 -4.11 6.56
C MET A 43 14.30 -5.58 6.15
N LEU A 44 15.33 -6.43 6.22
CA LEU A 44 15.17 -7.87 5.95
C LEU A 44 14.17 -8.53 6.90
N ILE A 45 14.21 -8.22 8.20
CA ILE A 45 13.21 -8.73 9.16
C ILE A 45 11.81 -8.28 8.78
N THR A 46 11.66 -7.05 8.27
CA THR A 46 10.36 -6.54 7.80
C THR A 46 9.88 -7.31 6.58
N TRP A 47 10.76 -7.57 5.60
CA TRP A 47 10.44 -8.39 4.44
C TRP A 47 10.03 -9.82 4.84
N GLN A 48 10.83 -10.49 5.66
CA GLN A 48 10.52 -11.84 6.17
C GLN A 48 9.17 -11.91 6.88
N ALA A 49 8.79 -10.85 7.60
CA ALA A 49 7.48 -10.78 8.22
C ALA A 49 6.32 -10.65 7.22
N MET A 50 6.55 -10.06 6.04
CA MET A 50 5.58 -10.05 4.94
C MET A 50 5.47 -11.44 4.30
N GLU A 51 6.59 -12.11 4.04
CA GLU A 51 6.63 -13.49 3.52
C GLU A 51 5.91 -14.45 4.49
N ASP A 52 6.25 -14.44 5.77
CA ASP A 52 5.60 -15.26 6.81
C ASP A 52 4.08 -15.04 6.85
N ALA A 53 3.62 -13.80 6.70
CA ALA A 53 2.21 -13.47 6.69
C ALA A 53 1.48 -14.10 5.50
N ALA A 54 2.10 -14.08 4.31
CA ALA A 54 1.58 -14.69 3.10
C ALA A 54 1.56 -16.23 3.19
N ASP A 55 2.67 -16.84 3.61
CA ASP A 55 2.83 -18.30 3.69
C ASP A 55 1.88 -18.93 4.70
N THR A 56 1.60 -18.22 5.78
CA THR A 56 0.71 -18.71 6.83
C THR A 56 -0.77 -18.47 6.53
N TYR A 57 -1.15 -17.80 5.43
CA TYR A 57 -2.54 -17.60 5.05
C TYR A 57 -3.17 -18.90 4.55
N THR A 58 -4.28 -19.32 5.17
CA THR A 58 -4.99 -20.54 4.82
C THR A 58 -6.39 -20.29 4.23
N GLY A 59 -6.93 -19.07 4.38
CA GLY A 59 -8.29 -18.72 3.97
C GLY A 59 -9.40 -19.40 4.78
N THR A 60 -9.07 -20.19 5.81
CA THR A 60 -10.06 -20.94 6.62
C THR A 60 -10.65 -20.11 7.76
N ARG A 61 -9.95 -19.07 8.20
CA ARG A 61 -10.42 -18.17 9.25
C ARG A 61 -11.41 -17.16 8.72
N LYS A 62 -12.36 -16.80 9.57
CA LYS A 62 -13.24 -15.66 9.37
C LYS A 62 -12.87 -14.55 10.35
N SER A 63 -13.12 -13.31 9.95
CA SER A 63 -13.04 -12.15 10.82
C SER A 63 -14.05 -12.22 11.97
N VAL A 64 -13.91 -11.36 12.96
CA VAL A 64 -14.81 -11.30 14.13
C VAL A 64 -16.28 -11.09 13.70
N SER A 65 -16.51 -10.26 12.68
CA SER A 65 -17.85 -10.05 12.12
C SER A 65 -18.39 -11.28 11.37
N GLY A 66 -17.51 -12.10 10.82
CA GLY A 66 -17.80 -13.20 9.91
C GLY A 66 -17.95 -12.78 8.43
N LEU A 67 -17.79 -11.49 8.12
CA LEU A 67 -17.98 -10.95 6.77
C LEU A 67 -16.78 -11.21 5.84
N VAL A 68 -15.59 -11.37 6.40
CA VAL A 68 -14.31 -11.45 5.66
C VAL A 68 -13.63 -12.79 5.93
N GLY A 69 -12.96 -13.31 4.90
CA GLY A 69 -12.11 -14.51 4.95
C GLY A 69 -12.42 -15.49 3.82
N GLY A 70 -11.37 -16.02 3.20
CA GLY A 70 -11.41 -17.02 2.15
C GLY A 70 -11.56 -16.48 0.73
N ASP A 71 -11.66 -15.17 0.53
CA ASP A 71 -11.75 -14.58 -0.83
C ASP A 71 -10.41 -14.67 -1.56
N GLY A 72 -9.27 -14.57 -0.86
CA GLY A 72 -7.95 -14.80 -1.42
C GLY A 72 -7.81 -16.20 -2.03
N ILE A 73 -8.30 -17.25 -1.34
CA ILE A 73 -8.30 -18.63 -1.89
C ILE A 73 -9.20 -18.74 -3.13
N LYS A 74 -10.38 -18.12 -3.11
CA LYS A 74 -11.28 -18.12 -4.30
C LYS A 74 -10.58 -17.50 -5.50
N MET A 75 -9.85 -16.40 -5.28
CA MET A 75 -9.12 -15.70 -6.33
C MET A 75 -7.95 -16.52 -6.85
N ARG A 76 -7.16 -17.17 -5.98
CA ARG A 76 -6.09 -18.11 -6.40
C ARG A 76 -6.65 -19.28 -7.22
N GLN A 77 -7.77 -19.87 -6.79
CA GLN A 77 -8.44 -20.94 -7.56
C GLN A 77 -8.95 -20.46 -8.92
N TYR A 78 -9.41 -19.23 -9.02
CA TYR A 78 -9.82 -18.62 -10.28
C TYR A 78 -8.61 -18.40 -11.20
N ALA A 79 -7.50 -17.89 -10.67
CA ALA A 79 -6.24 -17.70 -11.41
C ALA A 79 -5.74 -19.01 -12.04
N MET A 80 -5.76 -20.10 -11.28
CA MET A 80 -5.32 -21.42 -11.76
C MET A 80 -6.13 -21.97 -12.93
N ARG A 81 -7.33 -21.46 -13.21
CA ARG A 81 -8.12 -21.86 -14.38
C ARG A 81 -7.59 -21.27 -15.69
N GLY A 82 -6.63 -20.34 -15.63
CA GLY A 82 -6.00 -19.74 -16.80
C GLY A 82 -6.90 -18.80 -17.62
N ALA A 83 -8.09 -18.45 -17.12
CA ALA A 83 -9.08 -17.63 -17.81
C ALA A 83 -9.23 -16.22 -17.21
N ALA A 84 -8.25 -15.76 -16.41
CA ALA A 84 -8.30 -14.47 -15.78
C ALA A 84 -8.17 -13.32 -16.80
N MET A 85 -9.14 -12.40 -16.81
CA MET A 85 -9.16 -11.25 -17.72
C MET A 85 -7.99 -10.29 -17.50
N SER A 86 -7.50 -10.20 -16.27
CA SER A 86 -6.39 -9.33 -15.86
C SER A 86 -4.99 -9.89 -16.17
N GLY A 87 -4.91 -11.09 -16.75
CA GLY A 87 -3.65 -11.81 -16.95
C GLY A 87 -3.10 -12.44 -15.65
N GLY A 88 -2.02 -13.21 -15.77
CA GLY A 88 -1.47 -14.00 -14.65
C GLY A 88 -1.01 -13.14 -13.49
N TYR A 89 -0.04 -12.28 -13.72
CA TYR A 89 0.58 -11.46 -12.66
C TYR A 89 -0.44 -10.59 -11.90
N VAL A 90 -1.28 -9.85 -12.61
CA VAL A 90 -2.29 -8.99 -11.94
C VAL A 90 -3.30 -9.84 -11.16
N CYS A 91 -3.65 -11.02 -11.66
CA CYS A 91 -4.54 -11.94 -10.96
C CYS A 91 -3.92 -12.43 -9.62
N ASP A 92 -2.62 -12.74 -9.63
CA ASP A 92 -1.87 -13.12 -8.42
C ASP A 92 -1.74 -11.94 -7.45
N VAL A 93 -1.52 -10.72 -7.94
CA VAL A 93 -1.56 -9.48 -7.14
C VAL A 93 -2.91 -9.32 -6.45
N ILE A 94 -4.03 -9.51 -7.16
CA ILE A 94 -5.37 -9.45 -6.57
C ILE A 94 -5.54 -10.51 -5.48
N ALA A 95 -5.12 -11.74 -5.73
CA ALA A 95 -5.23 -12.83 -4.78
C ALA A 95 -4.41 -12.58 -3.52
N GLU A 96 -3.20 -12.03 -3.67
CA GLU A 96 -2.31 -11.72 -2.56
C GLU A 96 -2.82 -10.54 -1.74
N ALA A 97 -3.31 -9.48 -2.38
CA ALA A 97 -3.91 -8.33 -1.70
C ALA A 97 -5.11 -8.73 -0.82
N LEU A 98 -5.97 -9.63 -1.33
CA LEU A 98 -7.06 -10.21 -0.56
C LEU A 98 -6.53 -11.02 0.62
N SER A 99 -5.54 -11.91 0.40
CA SER A 99 -4.98 -12.79 1.42
C SER A 99 -4.37 -12.02 2.59
N MET A 100 -3.59 -10.98 2.28
CA MET A 100 -2.94 -10.14 3.29
C MET A 100 -3.93 -9.29 4.06
N ALA A 101 -4.87 -8.63 3.38
CA ALA A 101 -5.89 -7.82 4.03
C ALA A 101 -6.87 -8.68 4.87
N GLU A 102 -7.21 -9.89 4.42
CA GLU A 102 -7.97 -10.86 5.22
C GLU A 102 -7.17 -11.35 6.44
N SER A 103 -5.85 -11.51 6.33
CA SER A 103 -4.98 -11.84 7.46
C SER A 103 -5.08 -10.77 8.55
N ASN A 104 -5.05 -9.48 8.18
CA ASN A 104 -5.28 -8.37 9.10
C ASN A 104 -6.68 -8.44 9.74
N ALA A 105 -7.74 -8.55 8.93
CA ALA A 105 -9.12 -8.64 9.40
C ALA A 105 -9.36 -9.84 10.34
N CYS A 106 -8.61 -10.92 10.15
CA CYS A 106 -8.65 -12.14 10.98
C CYS A 106 -7.65 -12.10 12.16
N MET A 107 -7.14 -10.94 12.53
CA MET A 107 -6.23 -10.73 13.67
C MET A 107 -4.95 -11.56 13.59
N ARG A 108 -4.39 -11.72 12.40
CA ARG A 108 -3.10 -12.37 12.19
C ARG A 108 -1.98 -11.33 12.15
N ARG A 109 -0.75 -11.78 12.27
CA ARG A 109 0.43 -10.93 12.12
C ARG A 109 0.53 -10.44 10.68
N ILE A 110 0.70 -9.14 10.50
CA ILE A 110 0.99 -8.46 9.25
C ILE A 110 2.05 -7.37 9.46
N VAL A 111 2.54 -6.80 8.38
CA VAL A 111 3.34 -5.58 8.43
C VAL A 111 2.46 -4.40 8.03
N ALA A 112 2.37 -3.38 8.89
CA ALA A 112 1.69 -2.13 8.57
C ALA A 112 2.59 -1.28 7.63
N ALA A 113 2.18 -1.12 6.37
CA ALA A 113 2.92 -0.38 5.35
C ALA A 113 1.96 0.37 4.40
N PRO A 114 1.65 1.65 4.63
CA PRO A 114 2.02 2.48 5.78
C PRO A 114 1.19 2.24 7.04
N THR A 115 -0.01 1.64 6.92
CA THR A 115 -0.94 1.34 8.02
C THR A 115 -1.38 -0.11 7.98
N ALA A 116 -2.05 -0.59 9.03
CA ALA A 116 -2.66 -1.93 9.05
C ALA A 116 -3.78 -2.05 7.99
N GLY A 117 -4.52 -0.98 7.72
CA GLY A 117 -5.60 -0.96 6.71
C GLY A 117 -5.10 -1.13 5.27
N ALA A 118 -3.86 -0.76 5.00
CA ALA A 118 -3.21 -0.89 3.69
C ALA A 118 -2.14 -1.99 3.62
N CYS A 119 -2.06 -2.85 4.62
CA CYS A 119 -1.02 -3.87 4.77
C CYS A 119 -0.90 -4.86 3.60
N GLY A 120 -1.95 -4.99 2.80
CA GLY A 120 -1.99 -5.90 1.66
C GLY A 120 -1.36 -5.35 0.38
N VAL A 121 -1.21 -4.03 0.24
CA VAL A 121 -0.82 -3.42 -1.05
C VAL A 121 0.62 -3.76 -1.43
N LEU A 122 1.57 -3.41 -0.57
CA LEU A 122 3.00 -3.59 -0.88
C LEU A 122 3.41 -5.07 -1.03
N PRO A 123 3.07 -5.99 -0.11
CA PRO A 123 3.41 -7.39 -0.29
C PRO A 123 2.67 -8.02 -1.49
N ALA A 124 1.43 -7.61 -1.79
CA ALA A 124 0.69 -8.13 -2.94
C ALA A 124 1.36 -7.82 -4.28
N VAL A 125 2.08 -6.73 -4.38
CA VAL A 125 2.83 -6.36 -5.57
C VAL A 125 4.17 -7.10 -5.62
N LEU A 126 4.90 -7.14 -4.50
CA LEU A 126 6.28 -7.66 -4.45
C LEU A 126 6.35 -9.19 -4.44
N LEU A 127 5.49 -9.88 -3.66
CA LEU A 127 5.55 -11.34 -3.53
C LEU A 127 5.28 -12.07 -4.85
N PRO A 128 4.21 -11.75 -5.63
CA PRO A 128 4.06 -12.34 -6.95
C PRO A 128 5.20 -11.99 -7.90
N LEU A 129 5.74 -10.77 -7.82
CA LEU A 129 6.84 -10.34 -8.68
C LEU A 129 8.08 -11.24 -8.51
N CYS A 130 8.36 -11.71 -7.30
CA CYS A 130 9.45 -12.67 -7.06
C CYS A 130 9.29 -13.97 -7.84
N ASN A 131 8.05 -14.37 -8.15
CA ASN A 131 7.78 -15.57 -8.94
C ASN A 131 7.84 -15.34 -10.45
N TYR A 132 7.65 -14.09 -10.89
CA TYR A 132 7.67 -13.69 -12.31
C TYR A 132 9.04 -13.21 -12.77
N GLU A 133 9.86 -12.72 -11.82
CA GLU A 133 11.20 -12.22 -12.05
C GLU A 133 12.15 -12.88 -11.04
N GLU A 134 13.35 -13.24 -11.45
CA GLU A 134 14.36 -13.81 -10.55
C GLU A 134 15.01 -12.70 -9.69
N LEU A 135 14.22 -12.12 -8.77
CA LEU A 135 14.68 -11.02 -7.92
C LEU A 135 15.62 -11.52 -6.84
N THR A 136 16.74 -10.84 -6.69
CA THR A 136 17.64 -11.04 -5.55
C THR A 136 17.03 -10.42 -4.28
N GLN A 137 17.39 -10.97 -3.12
CA GLN A 137 17.02 -10.37 -1.84
C GLN A 137 17.45 -8.90 -1.74
N HIS A 138 18.58 -8.53 -2.33
CA HIS A 138 19.06 -7.15 -2.33
C HIS A 138 18.10 -6.22 -3.08
N GLN A 139 17.66 -6.59 -4.28
CA GLN A 139 16.69 -5.80 -5.07
C GLN A 139 15.35 -5.61 -4.33
N LEU A 140 14.91 -6.62 -3.59
CA LEU A 140 13.71 -6.51 -2.76
C LEU A 140 13.90 -5.50 -1.61
N LEU A 141 15.06 -5.53 -0.95
CA LEU A 141 15.36 -4.55 0.09
C LEU A 141 15.49 -3.13 -0.47
N GLU A 142 16.11 -2.96 -1.64
CA GLU A 142 16.14 -1.68 -2.36
C GLU A 142 14.73 -1.14 -2.62
N ALA A 143 13.82 -2.00 -3.11
CA ALA A 143 12.42 -1.64 -3.33
C ALA A 143 11.71 -1.21 -2.04
N LEU A 144 11.97 -1.88 -0.93
CA LEU A 144 11.40 -1.50 0.36
C LEU A 144 11.94 -0.16 0.88
N TYR A 145 13.22 0.17 0.60
CA TYR A 145 13.74 1.50 0.90
C TYR A 145 13.08 2.57 0.02
N VAL A 146 12.88 2.32 -1.28
CA VAL A 146 12.12 3.24 -2.14
C VAL A 146 10.73 3.46 -1.56
N ALA A 147 10.02 2.39 -1.22
CA ALA A 147 8.70 2.44 -0.59
C ALA A 147 8.71 3.27 0.70
N SER A 148 9.69 3.03 1.57
CA SER A 148 9.84 3.73 2.83
C SER A 148 10.08 5.23 2.65
N GLY A 149 10.94 5.61 1.70
CA GLY A 149 11.23 7.02 1.42
C GLY A 149 10.00 7.78 0.91
N ILE A 150 9.25 7.19 -0.03
CA ILE A 150 8.02 7.79 -0.53
C ILE A 150 6.99 7.92 0.59
N GLY A 151 6.81 6.86 1.41
CA GLY A 151 5.91 6.89 2.56
C GLY A 151 6.30 7.97 3.57
N ALA A 152 7.60 8.18 3.83
CA ALA A 152 8.10 9.22 4.72
C ALA A 152 7.78 10.63 4.19
N VAL A 153 8.02 10.90 2.90
CA VAL A 153 7.69 12.19 2.27
C VAL A 153 6.19 12.46 2.36
N ILE A 154 5.34 11.46 2.05
CA ILE A 154 3.88 11.64 2.12
C ILE A 154 3.43 11.86 3.57
N ALA A 155 3.99 11.15 4.54
CA ALA A 155 3.68 11.32 5.95
C ALA A 155 4.05 12.73 6.45
N HIS A 156 5.16 13.28 5.96
CA HIS A 156 5.62 14.62 6.31
C HIS A 156 4.75 15.71 5.69
N ARG A 157 4.46 15.63 4.39
CA ARG A 157 3.77 16.69 3.62
C ARG A 157 2.24 16.64 3.72
N ALA A 158 1.68 15.45 3.88
CA ALA A 158 0.22 15.23 3.88
C ALA A 158 -0.22 14.44 5.12
N CYS A 159 -0.57 13.20 4.95
CA CYS A 159 -0.88 12.23 5.99
C CYS A 159 -0.94 10.83 5.39
N ILE A 160 -0.87 9.81 6.24
CA ILE A 160 -0.89 8.39 5.83
C ILE A 160 -2.02 7.59 6.48
N SER A 161 -2.96 8.22 7.18
CA SER A 161 -4.04 7.51 7.88
C SER A 161 -5.43 7.84 7.35
N GLY A 162 -6.31 6.84 7.35
CA GLY A 162 -7.70 7.01 6.96
C GLY A 162 -8.46 8.00 7.82
N ALA A 163 -8.15 8.06 9.11
CA ALA A 163 -8.75 8.98 10.07
C ALA A 163 -8.38 10.46 9.80
N ALA A 164 -7.19 10.71 9.26
CA ALA A 164 -6.74 12.07 8.94
C ALA A 164 -7.11 12.49 7.52
N GLY A 165 -6.98 11.59 6.53
CA GLY A 165 -7.06 11.94 5.12
C GLY A 165 -7.94 11.05 4.25
N GLY A 166 -8.72 10.14 4.82
CA GLY A 166 -9.47 9.15 4.04
C GLY A 166 -8.60 7.99 3.54
N CYS A 167 -9.20 7.00 2.91
CA CYS A 167 -8.45 5.88 2.32
C CYS A 167 -7.49 6.29 1.20
N GLN A 168 -7.66 7.46 0.59
CA GLN A 168 -6.68 8.02 -0.34
C GLN A 168 -5.30 8.14 0.30
N ALA A 169 -5.23 8.51 1.58
CA ALA A 169 -3.98 8.66 2.31
C ALA A 169 -3.32 7.31 2.62
N GLU A 170 -4.09 6.29 2.96
CA GLU A 170 -3.56 4.94 3.25
C GLU A 170 -3.22 4.16 1.98
N ILE A 171 -4.25 3.90 1.18
CA ILE A 171 -4.15 3.05 -0.02
C ILE A 171 -3.32 3.75 -1.10
N GLY A 172 -3.53 5.07 -1.29
CA GLY A 172 -2.74 5.85 -2.25
C GLY A 172 -1.26 5.87 -1.91
N THR A 173 -0.91 6.05 -0.62
CA THR A 173 0.50 6.01 -0.19
C THR A 173 1.11 4.63 -0.43
N ALA A 174 0.37 3.55 -0.20
CA ALA A 174 0.87 2.19 -0.39
C ALA A 174 1.08 1.83 -1.88
N ALA A 175 0.33 2.49 -2.78
CA ALA A 175 0.15 2.03 -4.15
C ALA A 175 1.34 2.19 -5.11
N ALA A 176 2.26 3.13 -4.92
CA ALA A 176 3.07 3.56 -6.07
C ALA A 176 4.58 3.24 -6.05
N MET A 177 5.07 2.26 -5.29
CA MET A 177 6.38 2.54 -4.76
C MET A 177 7.55 1.66 -5.18
N ALA A 178 7.35 0.37 -5.40
CA ALA A 178 8.51 -0.52 -5.51
C ALA A 178 8.83 -0.97 -6.94
N LEU A 179 7.82 -1.11 -7.79
CA LEU A 179 7.98 -1.74 -9.11
C LEU A 179 8.90 -0.97 -10.06
N VAL A 180 8.80 0.36 -10.07
CA VAL A 180 9.57 1.19 -11.01
C VAL A 180 11.07 1.03 -10.76
N ALA A 181 11.50 1.03 -9.50
CA ALA A 181 12.90 0.87 -9.13
C ALA A 181 13.44 -0.53 -9.49
N ILE A 182 12.66 -1.58 -9.23
CA ILE A 182 13.04 -2.97 -9.56
C ILE A 182 13.24 -3.15 -11.07
N LYS A 183 12.40 -2.51 -11.86
CA LYS A 183 12.46 -2.59 -13.32
C LYS A 183 13.49 -1.64 -13.94
N GLY A 184 14.38 -1.03 -13.14
CA GLY A 184 15.44 -0.15 -13.60
C GLY A 184 14.95 1.24 -14.02
N GLY A 185 13.80 1.69 -13.52
CA GLY A 185 13.25 3.01 -13.79
C GLY A 185 14.07 4.13 -13.15
N THR A 186 14.02 5.30 -13.78
CA THR A 186 14.70 6.52 -13.31
C THR A 186 13.97 7.18 -12.15
N GLY A 187 14.62 8.11 -11.44
CA GLY A 187 13.96 8.93 -10.41
C GLY A 187 12.73 9.69 -10.95
N ALA A 188 12.81 10.22 -12.18
CA ALA A 188 11.68 10.87 -12.82
C ALA A 188 10.49 9.91 -13.02
N GLN A 189 10.74 8.68 -13.47
CA GLN A 189 9.70 7.66 -13.62
C GLN A 189 9.08 7.25 -12.28
N ILE A 190 9.88 7.17 -11.22
CA ILE A 190 9.37 6.96 -9.85
C ILE A 190 8.41 8.10 -9.49
N GLY A 191 8.81 9.36 -9.72
CA GLY A 191 7.96 10.53 -9.46
C GLY A 191 6.65 10.51 -10.26
N HIS A 192 6.70 10.12 -11.53
CA HIS A 192 5.50 9.99 -12.38
C HIS A 192 4.57 8.88 -11.88
N ALA A 193 5.09 7.71 -11.52
CA ALA A 193 4.30 6.59 -11.00
C ALA A 193 3.59 6.98 -9.69
N VAL A 194 4.33 7.56 -8.73
CA VAL A 194 3.75 8.04 -7.46
C VAL A 194 2.64 9.06 -7.71
N ALA A 195 2.89 10.06 -8.57
CA ALA A 195 1.91 11.08 -8.89
C ALA A 195 0.66 10.51 -9.59
N MET A 196 0.81 9.52 -10.47
CA MET A 196 -0.32 8.87 -11.13
C MET A 196 -1.16 8.05 -10.15
N ALA A 197 -0.54 7.21 -9.32
CA ALA A 197 -1.25 6.41 -8.33
C ALA A 197 -2.02 7.27 -7.32
N LEU A 198 -1.41 8.33 -6.79
CA LEU A 198 -2.09 9.24 -5.87
C LEU A 198 -3.27 9.95 -6.52
N LYS A 199 -3.13 10.40 -7.77
CA LYS A 199 -4.24 11.06 -8.50
C LYS A 199 -5.41 10.11 -8.75
N ASN A 200 -5.16 8.85 -9.09
CA ASN A 200 -6.19 7.86 -9.35
C ASN A 200 -7.06 7.58 -8.12
N LEU A 201 -6.48 7.66 -6.93
CA LEU A 201 -7.15 7.37 -5.67
C LEU A 201 -7.57 8.63 -4.89
N MET A 202 -7.30 9.83 -5.43
CA MET A 202 -7.64 11.10 -4.77
C MET A 202 -9.16 11.23 -4.56
N GLY A 203 -9.54 11.55 -3.33
CA GLY A 203 -10.95 11.62 -2.94
C GLY A 203 -11.54 10.30 -2.41
N LEU A 204 -10.76 9.21 -2.36
CA LEU A 204 -11.23 7.95 -1.78
C LEU A 204 -11.48 8.11 -0.29
N ILE A 205 -12.74 8.07 0.11
CA ILE A 205 -13.21 8.22 1.49
C ILE A 205 -12.85 7.00 2.34
N CYS A 206 -12.88 7.14 3.69
CA CYS A 206 -12.75 6.03 4.62
C CYS A 206 -14.08 5.85 5.40
N ASP A 207 -14.86 4.84 5.00
CA ASP A 207 -16.23 4.57 5.46
C ASP A 207 -16.44 3.12 5.93
N PRO A 208 -15.62 2.63 6.88
CA PRO A 208 -15.63 1.23 7.29
C PRO A 208 -16.95 0.86 7.96
N VAL A 209 -17.55 -0.25 7.52
CA VAL A 209 -18.80 -0.77 8.09
C VAL A 209 -18.55 -1.23 9.53
N ALA A 210 -19.39 -0.77 10.44
CA ALA A 210 -19.26 -0.99 11.89
C ALA A 210 -17.92 -0.52 12.49
N GLY A 211 -17.15 0.31 11.79
CA GLY A 211 -15.81 0.74 12.23
C GLY A 211 -14.72 -0.32 12.11
N LEU A 212 -15.00 -1.44 11.44
CA LEU A 212 -14.06 -2.55 11.29
C LEU A 212 -13.24 -2.43 9.99
N VAL A 213 -11.94 -2.75 10.06
CA VAL A 213 -11.04 -2.80 8.90
C VAL A 213 -11.31 -4.06 8.07
N GLU A 214 -12.54 -4.21 7.64
CA GLU A 214 -13.05 -5.37 6.90
C GLU A 214 -13.73 -4.95 5.59
N VAL A 215 -14.88 -4.28 5.67
CA VAL A 215 -15.66 -3.82 4.53
C VAL A 215 -15.71 -2.29 4.54
N PRO A 216 -15.23 -1.63 3.49
CA PRO A 216 -14.69 -2.15 2.22
C PRO A 216 -13.17 -2.41 2.21
N CYS A 217 -12.47 -2.27 3.33
CA CYS A 217 -11.02 -2.17 3.44
C CYS A 217 -10.27 -3.30 2.74
N VAL A 218 -10.70 -4.57 2.89
CA VAL A 218 -10.07 -5.72 2.24
C VAL A 218 -10.04 -5.56 0.71
N LYS A 219 -11.15 -5.14 0.09
CA LYS A 219 -11.20 -4.94 -1.36
C LYS A 219 -10.47 -3.67 -1.82
N ARG A 220 -10.30 -2.68 -0.95
CA ARG A 220 -9.49 -1.48 -1.26
C ARG A 220 -8.00 -1.77 -1.33
N ASN A 221 -7.48 -2.74 -0.60
CA ASN A 221 -6.11 -3.22 -0.80
C ASN A 221 -5.90 -3.73 -2.23
N VAL A 222 -6.89 -4.43 -2.81
CA VAL A 222 -6.83 -4.86 -4.22
C VAL A 222 -6.72 -3.68 -5.17
N ILE A 223 -7.57 -2.65 -4.98
CA ILE A 223 -7.53 -1.46 -5.85
C ILE A 223 -6.17 -0.78 -5.75
N GLY A 224 -5.63 -0.59 -4.54
CA GLY A 224 -4.30 0.00 -4.37
C GLY A 224 -3.19 -0.80 -5.03
N ALA A 225 -3.20 -2.13 -4.91
CA ALA A 225 -2.19 -3.00 -5.50
C ALA A 225 -2.25 -2.99 -7.04
N VAL A 226 -3.45 -3.03 -7.62
CA VAL A 226 -3.64 -2.96 -9.09
C VAL A 226 -3.29 -1.58 -9.62
N ASP A 227 -3.64 -0.52 -8.90
CA ASP A 227 -3.26 0.85 -9.25
C ASP A 227 -1.74 1.03 -9.24
N ALA A 228 -1.04 0.48 -8.25
CA ALA A 228 0.43 0.47 -8.19
C ALA A 228 1.05 -0.14 -9.45
N VAL A 229 0.57 -1.31 -9.88
CA VAL A 229 1.05 -1.99 -11.08
C VAL A 229 0.81 -1.13 -12.32
N SER A 230 -0.41 -0.61 -12.49
CA SER A 230 -0.75 0.18 -13.66
C SER A 230 0.01 1.52 -13.72
N ALA A 231 0.21 2.18 -12.58
CA ALA A 231 0.98 3.41 -12.50
C ALA A 231 2.47 3.18 -12.82
N ALA A 232 3.04 2.07 -12.34
CA ALA A 232 4.41 1.69 -12.66
C ALA A 232 4.59 1.38 -14.16
N ASP A 233 3.70 0.59 -14.74
CA ASP A 233 3.75 0.25 -16.17
C ASP A 233 3.62 1.51 -17.05
N MET A 234 2.70 2.41 -16.71
CA MET A 234 2.55 3.69 -17.42
C MET A 234 3.83 4.53 -17.34
N ALA A 235 4.44 4.65 -16.16
CA ALA A 235 5.67 5.44 -16.00
C ALA A 235 6.85 4.81 -16.75
N LEU A 236 7.00 3.49 -16.71
CA LEU A 236 8.03 2.77 -17.45
C LEU A 236 7.83 2.87 -18.97
N ALA A 237 6.58 2.90 -19.43
CA ALA A 237 6.23 3.14 -20.83
C ALA A 237 6.43 4.60 -21.29
N GLY A 238 6.84 5.51 -20.38
CA GLY A 238 7.09 6.92 -20.67
C GLY A 238 5.85 7.81 -20.56
N VAL A 239 4.76 7.35 -19.93
CA VAL A 239 3.62 8.20 -19.60
C VAL A 239 3.97 9.09 -18.41
N GLU A 240 3.80 10.39 -18.57
CA GLU A 240 4.21 11.39 -17.59
C GLU A 240 3.01 11.96 -16.81
N SER A 241 3.21 12.20 -15.54
CA SER A 241 2.34 13.11 -14.78
C SER A 241 2.65 14.57 -15.17
N ARG A 242 1.63 15.35 -15.54
CA ARG A 242 1.79 16.78 -15.84
C ARG A 242 1.89 17.64 -14.58
N ILE A 243 1.40 17.15 -13.46
CA ILE A 243 1.55 17.78 -12.15
C ILE A 243 2.72 17.11 -11.43
N PRO A 244 3.70 17.87 -10.92
CA PRO A 244 4.82 17.33 -10.15
C PRO A 244 4.38 16.54 -8.93
N VAL A 245 5.14 15.53 -8.55
CA VAL A 245 4.77 14.59 -7.49
C VAL A 245 4.53 15.27 -6.15
N ASP A 246 5.38 16.22 -5.75
CA ASP A 246 5.23 16.95 -4.48
C ASP A 246 3.93 17.78 -4.45
N GLU A 247 3.54 18.39 -5.57
CA GLU A 247 2.28 19.11 -5.67
C GLU A 247 1.07 18.17 -5.60
N VAL A 248 1.18 16.95 -6.14
CA VAL A 248 0.12 15.92 -6.03
C VAL A 248 -0.03 15.46 -4.58
N ILE A 249 1.08 15.27 -3.86
CA ILE A 249 1.07 14.93 -2.43
C ILE A 249 0.39 16.04 -1.62
N ASP A 250 0.75 17.30 -1.86
CA ASP A 250 0.16 18.45 -1.18
C ASP A 250 -1.36 18.57 -1.48
N ALA A 251 -1.76 18.35 -2.73
CA ALA A 251 -3.16 18.35 -3.14
C ALA A 251 -3.96 17.24 -2.45
N MET A 252 -3.39 16.02 -2.33
CA MET A 252 -4.01 14.92 -1.58
C MET A 252 -4.18 15.30 -0.09
N GLY A 253 -3.18 15.93 0.51
CA GLY A 253 -3.26 16.44 1.88
C GLY A 253 -4.37 17.50 2.05
N ASP A 254 -4.52 18.41 1.08
CA ASP A 254 -5.57 19.43 1.10
C ASP A 254 -6.97 18.80 0.96
N VAL A 255 -7.14 17.86 0.04
CA VAL A 255 -8.40 17.08 -0.11
C VAL A 255 -8.74 16.37 1.20
N GLY A 256 -7.75 15.72 1.85
CA GLY A 256 -7.95 15.04 3.13
C GLY A 256 -8.39 16.00 4.25
N ARG A 257 -7.77 17.16 4.38
CA ARG A 257 -8.17 18.19 5.36
C ARG A 257 -9.59 18.71 5.15
N ARG A 258 -10.03 18.83 3.90
CA ARG A 258 -11.38 19.28 3.51
C ARG A 258 -12.42 18.19 3.50
N MET A 259 -12.03 16.92 3.60
CA MET A 259 -12.95 15.81 3.63
C MET A 259 -13.83 15.89 4.88
N PRO A 260 -15.16 15.79 4.77
CA PRO A 260 -16.06 15.74 5.93
C PRO A 260 -15.68 14.63 6.91
N VAL A 261 -15.86 14.88 8.21
CA VAL A 261 -15.50 13.92 9.27
C VAL A 261 -16.17 12.58 9.14
N GLU A 262 -17.38 12.54 8.57
CA GLU A 262 -18.16 11.34 8.31
C GLU A 262 -17.45 10.36 7.36
N PHE A 263 -16.51 10.85 6.56
CA PHE A 263 -15.75 10.08 5.56
C PHE A 263 -14.30 9.82 5.96
N ARG A 264 -13.94 10.05 7.23
CA ARG A 264 -12.60 9.86 7.79
C ARG A 264 -12.59 8.79 8.89
N GLU A 265 -12.93 7.54 8.52
CA GLU A 265 -12.86 6.36 9.40
C GLU A 265 -13.81 6.40 10.63
N THR A 266 -14.79 7.28 10.64
CA THR A 266 -15.71 7.45 11.76
C THR A 266 -16.92 6.50 11.73
N ALA A 267 -17.11 5.78 10.64
CA ALA A 267 -18.31 4.95 10.39
C ALA A 267 -19.63 5.75 10.48
N LEU A 268 -19.59 7.07 10.24
CA LEU A 268 -20.74 7.96 10.28
C LEU A 268 -21.31 8.30 8.90
N GLY A 269 -20.66 7.86 7.82
CA GLY A 269 -21.04 8.14 6.43
C GLY A 269 -20.80 6.97 5.49
N GLY A 270 -21.09 7.16 4.21
CA GLY A 270 -20.84 6.21 3.15
C GLY A 270 -21.47 4.84 3.37
N LEU A 271 -20.71 3.77 3.12
CA LEU A 271 -21.19 2.38 3.27
C LEU A 271 -21.68 2.05 4.69
N ALA A 272 -21.06 2.65 5.71
CA ALA A 272 -21.41 2.40 7.10
C ALA A 272 -22.85 2.82 7.45
N THR A 273 -23.42 3.77 6.70
CA THR A 273 -24.79 4.27 6.94
C THR A 273 -25.86 3.65 6.05
N THR A 274 -25.49 2.75 5.15
CA THR A 274 -26.46 1.99 4.36
C THR A 274 -27.34 1.08 5.25
N PRO A 275 -28.56 0.72 4.83
CA PRO A 275 -29.39 -0.19 5.61
C PRO A 275 -28.67 -1.47 6.03
N THR A 276 -27.96 -2.12 5.10
CA THR A 276 -27.16 -3.32 5.37
C THR A 276 -26.00 -3.03 6.33
N GLY A 277 -25.31 -1.89 6.17
CA GLY A 277 -24.22 -1.47 7.06
C GLY A 277 -24.70 -1.29 8.50
N GLN A 278 -25.86 -0.70 8.70
CA GLN A 278 -26.47 -0.51 10.01
C GLN A 278 -26.96 -1.83 10.63
N GLU A 279 -27.51 -2.74 9.81
CA GLU A 279 -27.88 -4.09 10.27
C GLU A 279 -26.67 -4.87 10.77
N ILE A 280 -25.56 -4.85 10.01
CA ILE A 280 -24.29 -5.47 10.41
C ILE A 280 -23.82 -4.91 11.76
N LYS A 281 -23.78 -3.59 11.91
CA LYS A 281 -23.40 -2.92 13.15
C LYS A 281 -24.28 -3.35 14.32
N HIS A 282 -25.60 -3.44 14.11
CA HIS A 282 -26.53 -3.87 15.14
C HIS A 282 -26.29 -5.33 15.56
N CYS A 283 -26.03 -6.23 14.60
CA CYS A 283 -25.71 -7.64 14.89
C CYS A 283 -24.41 -7.79 15.67
N MET A 284 -23.40 -6.98 15.39
CA MET A 284 -22.12 -6.96 16.11
C MET A 284 -22.33 -6.56 17.58
N ASN A 285 -23.02 -5.45 17.83
CA ASN A 285 -23.29 -4.95 19.18
C ASN A 285 -24.10 -5.94 20.05
N LYS A 286 -24.84 -6.86 19.43
CA LYS A 286 -25.55 -7.93 20.17
C LYS A 286 -24.65 -9.10 20.57
N LYS A 287 -23.55 -9.33 19.87
CA LYS A 287 -22.60 -10.41 20.18
C LYS A 287 -21.63 -10.02 21.31
N GLU A 288 -21.48 -8.72 21.59
CA GLU A 288 -20.62 -8.20 22.64
C GLU A 288 -21.31 -8.11 24.02
N LYS A 289 -22.62 -8.32 24.06
CA LYS A 289 -23.43 -8.41 25.30
C LYS A 289 -23.71 -9.86 25.67
#